data_3d7f80c679231a5b05df08e345647fe0
#
_entry.id   3d7f80c679231a5b05df08e345647fe0
#
_cell.length_a   1.000
_cell.length_b   1.000
_cell.length_c   1.000
_cell.angle_alpha   90.00
_cell.angle_beta   90.00
_cell.angle_gamma   90.00
#
_symmetry.space_group_name_H-M   'P 1'
#
loop_
_entity.id
_entity.type
_entity.pdbx_description
1 polymer ?
#
loop_
_entity_poly.entity_id
_entity_poly.type
_entity_poly.pdbx_seq_one_letter_code
_entity_poly.pdbx_strand_id
1 'polypeptide(L)'
;NTDACRVYDACMADITIAAKQLHELGKPQEDIANILPLGMTTKIVCKHNARNLIDMSHVRMCSRAYWEYRCLFTDVYEALRNYSDEWAYIVDNYFKPKCDLVGYCTETKSCGRHPKKF
;
A
#
# COMPACT_ATOMS: atom_id res chain seq x y z
N ASN A 1 -18.89 3.03 7.11
CA ASN A 1 -19.87 2.34 7.95
C ASN A 1 -19.41 2.42 9.41
N THR A 2 -20.10 3.23 10.23
CA THR A 2 -19.75 3.54 11.64
C THR A 2 -19.69 2.27 12.51
N ASP A 3 -20.54 1.29 12.22
CA ASP A 3 -20.60 0.05 13.01
C ASP A 3 -19.40 -0.86 12.69
N ALA A 4 -18.97 -0.91 11.45
CA ALA A 4 -17.76 -1.66 11.07
C ALA A 4 -16.50 -1.04 11.74
N CYS A 5 -16.40 0.29 11.81
CA CYS A 5 -15.33 0.96 12.52
C CYS A 5 -15.33 0.63 14.02
N ARG A 6 -16.50 0.66 14.67
CA ARG A 6 -16.60 0.29 16.09
C ARG A 6 -16.13 -1.14 16.37
N VAL A 7 -16.52 -2.10 15.52
CA VAL A 7 -16.10 -3.49 15.68
C VAL A 7 -14.57 -3.61 15.51
N TYR A 8 -14.01 -2.91 14.51
CA TYR A 8 -12.58 -2.88 14.29
C TYR A 8 -11.83 -2.27 15.49
N ASP A 9 -12.26 -1.10 15.95
CA ASP A 9 -11.62 -0.37 17.05
C ASP A 9 -11.67 -1.17 18.36
N ALA A 10 -12.78 -1.85 18.65
CA ALA A 10 -12.92 -2.72 19.81
C ALA A 10 -11.92 -3.89 19.74
N CYS A 11 -11.81 -4.56 18.60
CA CYS A 11 -10.85 -5.65 18.40
C CYS A 11 -9.39 -5.17 18.57
N MET A 12 -9.06 -3.98 18.04
CA MET A 12 -7.71 -3.40 18.19
C MET A 12 -7.39 -3.06 19.64
N ALA A 13 -8.39 -2.57 20.40
CA ALA A 13 -8.24 -2.30 21.83
C ALA A 13 -7.95 -3.59 22.63
N ASP A 14 -8.70 -4.65 22.36
CA ASP A 14 -8.50 -5.96 23.03
C ASP A 14 -7.12 -6.55 22.74
N ILE A 15 -6.67 -6.51 21.49
CA ILE A 15 -5.32 -6.96 21.10
C ILE A 15 -4.24 -6.13 21.82
N THR A 16 -4.43 -4.83 21.91
CA THR A 16 -3.47 -3.93 22.59
C THR A 16 -3.37 -4.26 24.08
N ILE A 17 -4.50 -4.53 24.73
CA ILE A 17 -4.55 -4.96 26.13
C ILE A 17 -3.82 -6.31 26.30
N ALA A 18 -4.13 -7.29 25.46
CA ALA A 18 -3.51 -8.61 25.51
C ALA A 18 -1.98 -8.54 25.30
N ALA A 19 -1.51 -7.74 24.35
CA ALA A 19 -0.09 -7.53 24.10
C ALA A 19 0.64 -6.94 25.33
N LYS A 20 0.04 -5.96 26.01
CA LYS A 20 0.58 -5.37 27.24
C LYS A 20 0.66 -6.40 28.36
N GLN A 21 -0.41 -7.18 28.58
CA GLN A 21 -0.44 -8.23 29.60
C GLN A 21 0.63 -9.31 29.37
N LEU A 22 0.82 -9.74 28.11
CA LEU A 22 1.87 -10.68 27.76
C LEU A 22 3.28 -10.13 28.04
N HIS A 23 3.49 -8.83 27.75
CA HIS A 23 4.73 -8.15 28.06
C HIS A 23 4.99 -8.10 29.58
N GLU A 24 3.98 -7.75 30.39
CA GLU A 24 4.04 -7.72 31.85
C GLU A 24 4.31 -9.10 32.45
N LEU A 25 3.82 -10.16 31.80
CA LEU A 25 4.10 -11.56 32.15
C LEU A 25 5.49 -12.05 31.70
N GLY A 26 6.32 -11.15 31.15
CA GLY A 26 7.70 -11.44 30.72
C GLY A 26 7.81 -12.31 29.48
N LYS A 27 6.78 -12.35 28.63
CA LYS A 27 6.87 -13.09 27.36
C LYS A 27 7.79 -12.36 26.37
N PRO A 28 8.60 -13.10 25.59
CA PRO A 28 9.48 -12.50 24.60
C PRO A 28 8.69 -11.79 23.50
N GLN A 29 9.32 -10.77 22.89
CA GLN A 29 8.68 -9.92 21.89
C GLN A 29 8.21 -10.72 20.65
N GLU A 30 8.92 -11.77 20.30
CA GLU A 30 8.56 -12.65 19.18
C GLU A 30 7.22 -13.36 19.41
N ASP A 31 6.95 -13.78 20.65
CA ASP A 31 5.69 -14.43 21.02
C ASP A 31 4.53 -13.42 20.98
N ILE A 32 4.77 -12.20 21.49
CA ILE A 32 3.78 -11.12 21.48
C ILE A 32 3.46 -10.70 20.04
N ALA A 33 4.44 -10.70 19.14
CA ALA A 33 4.25 -10.34 17.74
C ALA A 33 3.22 -11.23 17.01
N ASN A 34 3.01 -12.47 17.47
CA ASN A 34 2.05 -13.40 16.87
C ASN A 34 0.58 -12.97 17.01
N ILE A 35 0.26 -12.13 18.00
CA ILE A 35 -1.11 -11.62 18.17
C ILE A 35 -1.35 -10.25 17.52
N LEU A 36 -0.30 -9.63 16.96
CA LEU A 36 -0.43 -8.31 16.33
C LEU A 36 -1.15 -8.41 14.98
N PRO A 37 -2.11 -7.51 14.71
CA PRO A 37 -2.88 -7.56 13.48
C PRO A 37 -2.08 -7.06 12.28
N LEU A 38 -2.39 -7.56 11.08
CA LEU A 38 -1.83 -7.05 9.82
C LEU A 38 -2.07 -5.56 9.61
N GLY A 39 -3.14 -5.01 10.21
CA GLY A 39 -3.47 -3.58 10.15
C GLY A 39 -2.64 -2.70 11.10
N MET A 40 -1.69 -3.27 11.85
CA MET A 40 -0.84 -2.47 12.73
C MET A 40 0.07 -1.54 11.92
N THR A 41 0.05 -0.25 12.27
CA THR A 41 0.88 0.75 11.60
C THR A 41 2.33 0.66 12.05
N THR A 42 3.26 0.83 11.12
CA THR A 42 4.69 0.95 11.38
C THR A 42 5.31 2.06 10.55
N LYS A 43 6.48 2.54 10.95
CA LYS A 43 7.25 3.50 10.16
C LYS A 43 8.41 2.79 9.47
N ILE A 44 8.49 2.92 8.15
CA ILE A 44 9.58 2.36 7.37
C ILE A 44 10.22 3.49 6.57
N VAL A 45 11.56 3.57 6.60
CA VAL A 45 12.32 4.42 5.70
C VAL A 45 12.86 3.55 4.58
N CYS A 46 12.44 3.85 3.35
CA CYS A 46 12.86 3.12 2.17
C CYS A 46 13.69 4.01 1.24
N LYS A 47 14.75 3.44 0.65
CA LYS A 47 15.52 4.09 -0.40
C LYS A 47 15.29 3.33 -1.71
N HIS A 48 14.76 4.02 -2.71
CA HIS A 48 14.53 3.48 -4.04
C HIS A 48 15.22 4.34 -5.10
N ASN A 49 15.68 3.73 -6.17
CA ASN A 49 16.06 4.47 -7.36
C ASN A 49 14.83 4.72 -8.26
N ALA A 50 14.93 5.67 -9.20
CA ALA A 50 13.84 6.03 -10.10
C ALA A 50 13.29 4.83 -10.88
N ARG A 51 14.15 3.93 -11.35
CA ARG A 51 13.74 2.72 -12.08
C ARG A 51 12.82 1.83 -11.26
N ASN A 52 13.19 1.57 -10.00
CA ASN A 52 12.37 0.75 -9.11
C ASN A 52 11.02 1.41 -8.84
N LEU A 53 10.97 2.73 -8.66
CA LEU A 53 9.72 3.46 -8.44
C LEU A 53 8.80 3.37 -9.68
N ILE A 54 9.37 3.48 -10.89
CA ILE A 54 8.61 3.29 -12.14
C ILE A 54 8.04 1.87 -12.20
N ASP A 55 8.86 0.84 -11.99
CA ASP A 55 8.42 -0.55 -12.03
C ASP A 55 7.35 -0.86 -10.98
N MET A 56 7.49 -0.30 -9.76
CA MET A 56 6.49 -0.40 -8.71
C MET A 56 5.17 0.30 -9.11
N SER A 57 5.23 1.45 -9.78
CA SER A 57 4.05 2.19 -10.22
C SER A 57 3.18 1.36 -11.15
N HIS A 58 3.78 0.57 -12.03
CA HIS A 58 3.08 -0.30 -12.98
C HIS A 58 2.13 -1.31 -12.29
N VAL A 59 2.49 -1.74 -11.09
CA VAL A 59 1.71 -2.70 -10.29
C VAL A 59 0.82 -1.96 -9.28
N ARG A 60 1.35 -0.95 -8.60
CA ARG A 60 0.70 -0.33 -7.44
C ARG A 60 -0.32 0.74 -7.80
N MET A 61 -0.24 1.33 -8.98
CA MET A 61 -1.25 2.26 -9.51
C MET A 61 -2.41 1.53 -10.22
N CYS A 62 -2.36 0.20 -10.35
CA CYS A 62 -3.48 -0.59 -10.84
C CYS A 62 -4.65 -0.55 -9.85
N SER A 63 -5.89 -0.41 -10.36
CA SER A 63 -7.11 -0.42 -9.53
C SER A 63 -7.32 -1.75 -8.78
N ARG A 64 -6.61 -2.82 -9.15
CA ARG A 64 -6.61 -4.12 -8.46
C ARG A 64 -5.59 -4.19 -7.31
N ALA A 65 -4.68 -3.23 -7.22
CA ALA A 65 -3.80 -3.13 -6.06
C ALA A 65 -4.60 -2.75 -4.81
N TYR A 66 -4.08 -3.11 -3.64
CA TYR A 66 -4.67 -2.77 -2.36
C TYR A 66 -4.84 -1.24 -2.25
N TRP A 67 -5.98 -0.79 -1.77
CA TRP A 67 -6.37 0.62 -1.84
C TRP A 67 -5.41 1.55 -1.09
N GLU A 68 -4.94 1.17 0.10
CA GLU A 68 -3.96 1.95 0.87
C GLU A 68 -2.65 2.12 0.11
N TYR A 69 -2.20 1.06 -0.56
CA TYR A 69 -0.99 1.13 -1.37
C TYR A 69 -1.15 2.04 -2.59
N ARG A 70 -2.35 2.10 -3.16
CA ARG A 70 -2.66 3.07 -4.23
C ARG A 70 -2.62 4.50 -3.72
N CYS A 71 -3.18 4.76 -2.54
CA CYS A 71 -3.11 6.08 -1.89
C CYS A 71 -1.65 6.47 -1.66
N LEU A 72 -0.86 5.59 -1.03
CA LEU A 72 0.58 5.83 -0.84
C LEU A 72 1.31 6.17 -2.15
N PHE A 73 1.01 5.43 -3.24
CA PHE A 73 1.66 5.71 -4.53
C PHE A 73 1.18 7.01 -5.17
N THR A 74 -0.04 7.45 -4.89
CA THR A 74 -0.52 8.77 -5.28
C THR A 74 0.25 9.86 -4.53
N ASP A 75 0.46 9.70 -3.23
CA ASP A 75 1.25 10.63 -2.42
C ASP A 75 2.71 10.71 -2.90
N VAL A 76 3.32 9.56 -3.24
CA VAL A 76 4.67 9.49 -3.83
C VAL A 76 4.72 10.22 -5.18
N TYR A 77 3.72 10.01 -6.04
CA TYR A 77 3.60 10.71 -7.33
C TYR A 77 3.56 12.23 -7.13
N GLU A 78 2.67 12.71 -6.26
CA GLU A 78 2.51 14.15 -5.99
C GLU A 78 3.79 14.75 -5.38
N ALA A 79 4.41 14.07 -4.42
CA ALA A 79 5.64 14.53 -3.80
C ALA A 79 6.79 14.67 -4.81
N LEU A 80 6.98 13.68 -5.67
CA LEU A 80 8.02 13.71 -6.70
C LEU A 80 7.72 14.75 -7.78
N ARG A 81 6.47 14.87 -8.21
CA ARG A 81 6.04 15.86 -9.20
C ARG A 81 6.32 17.29 -8.75
N ASN A 82 6.16 17.56 -7.46
CA ASN A 82 6.38 18.88 -6.87
C ASN A 82 7.85 19.13 -6.47
N TYR A 83 8.72 18.13 -6.60
CA TYR A 83 10.11 18.24 -6.18
C TYR A 83 10.98 18.98 -7.22
N SER A 84 10.86 18.64 -8.51
CA SER A 84 11.55 19.33 -9.61
C SER A 84 10.87 19.06 -10.95
N ASP A 85 11.19 19.88 -11.98
CA ASP A 85 10.66 19.71 -13.33
C ASP A 85 11.07 18.37 -13.98
N GLU A 86 12.28 17.89 -13.70
CA GLU A 86 12.75 16.58 -14.18
C GLU A 86 11.94 15.45 -13.56
N TRP A 87 11.67 15.53 -12.26
CA TRP A 87 10.81 14.55 -11.59
C TRP A 87 9.36 14.64 -12.07
N ALA A 88 8.82 15.84 -12.28
CA ALA A 88 7.50 16.01 -12.88
C ALA A 88 7.43 15.31 -14.24
N TYR A 89 8.43 15.50 -15.10
CA TYR A 89 8.51 14.81 -16.39
C TYR A 89 8.52 13.28 -16.23
N ILE A 90 9.32 12.75 -15.29
CA ILE A 90 9.44 11.31 -15.05
C ILE A 90 8.09 10.73 -14.58
N VAL A 91 7.45 11.33 -13.58
CA VAL A 91 6.21 10.77 -13.04
C VAL A 91 5.05 10.90 -14.02
N ASP A 92 4.91 12.02 -14.73
CA ASP A 92 3.85 12.25 -15.71
C ASP A 92 3.95 11.27 -16.91
N ASN A 93 5.15 10.88 -17.30
CA ASN A 93 5.35 10.00 -18.45
C ASN A 93 5.44 8.50 -18.10
N TYR A 94 5.99 8.15 -16.94
CA TYR A 94 6.35 6.76 -16.63
C TYR A 94 5.58 6.16 -15.46
N PHE A 95 5.00 6.95 -14.52
CA PHE A 95 4.21 6.41 -13.42
C PHE A 95 2.77 6.14 -13.86
N LYS A 96 2.51 4.93 -14.27
CA LYS A 96 1.19 4.50 -14.76
C LYS A 96 1.00 3.00 -14.57
N PRO A 97 -0.24 2.50 -14.51
CA PRO A 97 -0.50 1.07 -14.48
C PRO A 97 0.05 0.36 -15.72
N LYS A 98 0.46 -0.90 -15.57
CA LYS A 98 1.00 -1.70 -16.68
C LYS A 98 0.09 -1.73 -17.91
N CYS A 99 -1.22 -1.79 -17.72
CA CYS A 99 -2.19 -1.81 -18.81
C CYS A 99 -2.16 -0.56 -19.70
N ASP A 100 -1.77 0.61 -19.14
CA ASP A 100 -1.60 1.85 -19.92
C ASP A 100 -0.36 1.79 -20.83
N LEU A 101 0.62 0.92 -20.51
CA LEU A 101 1.81 0.71 -21.35
C LEU A 101 1.57 -0.27 -22.49
N VAL A 102 0.82 -1.34 -22.20
CA VAL A 102 0.66 -2.48 -23.16
C VAL A 102 -0.67 -2.42 -23.92
N GLY A 103 -1.60 -1.53 -23.55
CA GLY A 103 -2.89 -1.34 -24.20
C GLY A 103 -3.94 -2.41 -23.86
N TYR A 104 -3.66 -3.33 -22.95
CA TYR A 104 -4.62 -4.36 -22.54
C TYR A 104 -4.46 -4.73 -21.06
N CYS A 105 -5.55 -5.25 -20.45
CA CYS A 105 -5.54 -5.69 -19.07
C CYS A 105 -4.95 -7.10 -18.94
N THR A 106 -4.00 -7.26 -18.01
CA THR A 106 -3.37 -8.56 -17.71
C THR A 106 -3.99 -9.25 -16.47
N GLU A 107 -4.91 -8.57 -15.78
CA GLU A 107 -5.51 -9.07 -14.55
C GLU A 107 -6.63 -10.07 -14.84
N THR A 108 -6.81 -11.05 -13.95
CA THR A 108 -7.90 -12.04 -14.04
C THR A 108 -9.28 -11.36 -14.05
N LYS A 109 -9.46 -10.34 -13.19
CA LYS A 109 -10.66 -9.49 -13.15
C LYS A 109 -10.29 -8.08 -13.62
N SER A 110 -10.67 -7.73 -14.84
CA SER A 110 -10.48 -6.39 -15.38
C SER A 110 -11.30 -5.35 -14.61
N CYS A 111 -10.76 -4.13 -14.49
CA CYS A 111 -11.49 -2.96 -14.00
C CYS A 111 -12.21 -2.18 -15.11
N GLY A 112 -12.08 -2.60 -16.38
CA GLY A 112 -12.67 -1.95 -17.54
C GLY A 112 -11.85 -0.83 -18.18
N ARG A 113 -10.69 -0.44 -17.60
CA ARG A 113 -9.82 0.61 -18.17
C ARG A 113 -9.29 0.24 -19.56
N HIS A 114 -8.89 -1.02 -19.74
CA HIS A 114 -8.45 -1.57 -21.02
C HIS A 114 -9.13 -2.93 -21.27
N PRO A 115 -9.28 -3.35 -22.54
CA PRO A 115 -9.79 -4.66 -22.87
C PRO A 115 -8.91 -5.76 -22.27
N LYS A 116 -9.49 -6.92 -21.99
CA LYS A 116 -8.69 -8.10 -21.65
C LYS A 116 -7.87 -8.56 -22.85
N LYS A 117 -6.72 -9.15 -22.62
CA LYS A 117 -5.89 -9.71 -23.68
C LYS A 117 -6.57 -10.90 -24.36
N PHE A 118 -7.38 -11.68 -23.59
CA PHE A 118 -8.18 -12.83 -24.05
C PHE A 118 -9.39 -13.03 -23.14
#